data_9299557b8af8d9f2cfa1d349b0795894
#
_entry.id   9299557b8af8d9f2cfa1d349b0795894
#
_cell.length_a   1.000
_cell.length_b   1.000
_cell.length_c   1.000
_cell.angle_alpha   90.00
_cell.angle_beta   90.00
_cell.angle_gamma   90.00
#
_symmetry.space_group_name_H-M   'P 1'
#
loop_
_entity.id
_entity.type
_entity.pdbx_description
1 polymer ?
#
loop_
_entity_poly.entity_id
_entity_poly.type
_entity_poly.pdbx_seq_one_letter_code
_entity_poly.pdbx_strand_id
1 'polypeptide(L)'
;MAKQNTADIGFEKEIWKAADLLRGNLDASEYKSVVLGLIFLKYISDKFETKYQELVNNGEGFEEDRDEYMADNIFFVPQEARWSVVAKAAHTPEIGTIIDNAMRLIEKENLRLKGILPQNFARPELDKRRLGDVVDLFTNIQMKEHGDSKDILGRTYEYCLSKFAEAEGKLAGEFYTPACIVQTLVEVLKPYHGRVYDPACGSGGMFVQSAKFIERHQGNIKDISVYGQDSNPTTWKMAQMNLAIRGIEADLGKFNADTFFDDQHPTLKADFIMANPPFNLSDWGADKLQDDVRWKFGIPPSGNANFAWLQHMIHHLSPKGKIGMVLANGSLSSQTGGEGTIRENIIKADLIEGIVALPSQLFYTTGIPVSLWFLDREKKQKDKILFVDARNMGTMVTRKLRELQEADIKKIADTFDKYNDGTLENEKGFCAVVALGDVAKQDYILTPGRYVGIAEQEDDGIPFQEKMDKLTTELSDLFAQSHDLEDEIRKQLASIGFTIK
;
A
#
# COMPACT_ATOMS: atom_id res chain seq x y z
N MET A 1 13.28 17.15 22.01
CA MET A 1 11.88 16.75 22.27
C MET A 1 11.33 16.25 20.96
N ALA A 2 11.18 14.93 20.79
CA ALA A 2 10.61 14.35 19.59
C ALA A 2 9.14 14.80 19.48
N LYS A 3 8.79 15.46 18.38
CA LYS A 3 7.39 15.73 18.04
C LYS A 3 6.68 14.40 17.93
N GLN A 4 5.75 14.13 18.83
CA GLN A 4 4.83 13.00 18.71
C GLN A 4 4.14 13.11 17.36
N ASN A 5 4.29 12.04 16.58
CA ASN A 5 3.59 11.86 15.31
C ASN A 5 2.08 11.89 15.61
N THR A 6 1.35 12.85 15.07
CA THR A 6 -0.09 13.08 15.32
C THR A 6 -1.00 11.95 14.79
N ALA A 7 -0.41 10.83 14.36
CA ALA A 7 -1.11 9.63 13.90
C ALA A 7 -1.42 8.61 15.01
N ASP A 8 -0.93 8.80 16.25
CA ASP A 8 -1.09 7.84 17.34
C ASP A 8 -2.36 8.16 18.14
N ILE A 9 -3.51 7.80 17.61
CA ILE A 9 -4.77 7.82 18.37
C ILE A 9 -4.76 6.59 19.30
N GLY A 10 -4.83 6.80 20.59
CA GLY A 10 -4.65 5.75 21.61
C GLY A 10 -5.59 4.54 21.47
N PHE A 11 -6.76 4.71 20.84
CA PHE A 11 -7.75 3.66 20.68
C PHE A 11 -7.43 2.64 19.55
N GLU A 12 -6.62 3.01 18.55
CA GLU A 12 -6.20 2.07 17.49
C GLU A 12 -5.45 0.88 18.08
N LYS A 13 -4.63 1.11 19.09
CA LYS A 13 -3.93 0.06 19.84
C LYS A 13 -4.89 -0.81 20.65
N GLU A 14 -5.96 -0.23 21.17
CA GLU A 14 -6.99 -0.98 21.90
C GLU A 14 -7.79 -1.87 20.97
N ILE A 15 -8.18 -1.37 19.79
CA ILE A 15 -8.84 -2.17 18.75
C ILE A 15 -7.92 -3.32 18.32
N TRP A 16 -6.64 -3.05 18.11
CA TRP A 16 -5.70 -4.10 17.75
C TRP A 16 -5.55 -5.18 18.84
N LYS A 17 -5.47 -4.78 20.11
CA LYS A 17 -5.41 -5.74 21.22
C LYS A 17 -6.66 -6.63 21.28
N ALA A 18 -7.82 -6.05 21.06
CA ALA A 18 -9.07 -6.82 21.03
C ALA A 18 -9.14 -7.73 19.81
N ALA A 19 -8.70 -7.22 18.67
CA ALA A 19 -8.57 -8.02 17.48
C ALA A 19 -7.65 -9.22 17.71
N ASP A 20 -6.51 -9.04 18.36
CA ASP A 20 -5.56 -10.11 18.68
C ASP A 20 -6.15 -11.18 19.62
N LEU A 21 -7.11 -10.81 20.46
CA LEU A 21 -7.87 -11.77 21.28
C LEU A 21 -8.71 -12.75 20.44
N LEU A 22 -9.19 -12.34 19.27
CA LEU A 22 -9.94 -13.22 18.35
C LEU A 22 -9.05 -14.20 17.60
N ARG A 23 -7.74 -13.95 17.55
CA ARG A 23 -6.80 -14.75 16.75
C ARG A 23 -6.89 -16.24 17.04
N GLY A 24 -6.92 -16.66 18.30
CA GLY A 24 -7.16 -18.05 18.74
C GLY A 24 -6.61 -19.12 17.79
N ASN A 25 -7.51 -19.98 17.28
CA ASN A 25 -7.22 -21.04 16.31
C ASN A 25 -7.58 -20.67 14.88
N LEU A 26 -7.86 -19.37 14.59
CA LEU A 26 -8.24 -18.92 13.27
C LEU A 26 -7.00 -18.73 12.38
N ASP A 27 -7.16 -19.05 11.10
CA ASP A 27 -6.20 -18.65 10.07
C ASP A 27 -6.11 -17.10 9.99
N ALA A 28 -4.93 -16.60 9.64
CA ALA A 28 -4.68 -15.17 9.57
C ALA A 28 -5.65 -14.43 8.63
N SER A 29 -5.99 -15.02 7.48
CA SER A 29 -6.93 -14.44 6.51
C SER A 29 -8.36 -14.37 7.05
N GLU A 30 -8.77 -15.38 7.81
CA GLU A 30 -10.10 -15.48 8.40
C GLU A 30 -10.30 -14.50 9.54
N TYR A 31 -9.33 -14.45 10.44
CA TYR A 31 -9.29 -13.51 11.56
C TYR A 31 -9.33 -12.05 11.09
N LYS A 32 -8.57 -11.72 10.05
CA LYS A 32 -8.56 -10.41 9.39
C LYS A 32 -9.95 -10.02 8.90
N SER A 33 -10.63 -10.93 8.20
CA SER A 33 -11.99 -10.72 7.68
C SER A 33 -12.99 -10.42 8.79
N VAL A 34 -12.93 -11.16 9.92
CA VAL A 34 -13.80 -10.95 11.09
C VAL A 34 -13.60 -9.56 11.69
N VAL A 35 -12.36 -9.17 11.97
CA VAL A 35 -12.05 -7.88 12.60
C VAL A 35 -12.44 -6.71 11.72
N LEU A 36 -12.03 -6.74 10.45
CA LEU A 36 -12.34 -5.67 9.50
C LEU A 36 -13.83 -5.57 9.22
N GLY A 37 -14.53 -6.71 9.18
CA GLY A 37 -15.99 -6.74 9.07
C GLY A 37 -16.71 -6.10 10.26
N LEU A 38 -16.26 -6.35 11.50
CA LEU A 38 -16.82 -5.70 12.69
C LEU A 38 -16.57 -4.19 12.72
N ILE A 39 -15.35 -3.76 12.37
CA ILE A 39 -15.04 -2.33 12.24
C ILE A 39 -15.96 -1.68 11.21
N PHE A 40 -16.14 -2.34 10.07
CA PHE A 40 -17.03 -1.84 9.02
C PHE A 40 -18.49 -1.74 9.50
N LEU A 41 -19.03 -2.80 10.13
CA LEU A 41 -20.39 -2.81 10.65
C LEU A 41 -20.63 -1.70 11.68
N LYS A 42 -19.70 -1.53 12.62
CA LYS A 42 -19.76 -0.45 13.60
C LYS A 42 -19.80 0.92 12.93
N TYR A 43 -18.93 1.12 11.94
CA TYR A 43 -18.85 2.37 11.19
C TYR A 43 -20.16 2.74 10.50
N ILE A 44 -20.67 1.84 9.67
CA ILE A 44 -21.88 2.13 8.90
C ILE A 44 -23.09 2.35 9.83
N SER A 45 -23.17 1.57 10.94
CA SER A 45 -24.18 1.76 11.97
C SER A 45 -24.10 3.12 12.65
N ASP A 46 -22.91 3.58 13.02
CA ASP A 46 -22.73 4.88 13.68
C ASP A 46 -23.05 6.05 12.73
N LYS A 47 -22.66 5.93 11.48
CA LYS A 47 -23.00 6.92 10.45
C LYS A 47 -24.50 6.98 10.20
N PHE A 48 -25.13 5.82 10.05
CA PHE A 48 -26.57 5.71 9.93
C PHE A 48 -27.29 6.35 11.12
N GLU A 49 -26.90 5.97 12.34
CA GLU A 49 -27.51 6.47 13.57
C GLU A 49 -27.39 8.00 13.71
N THR A 50 -26.26 8.56 13.31
CA THR A 50 -26.06 10.01 13.32
C THR A 50 -27.05 10.72 12.40
N LYS A 51 -27.22 10.23 11.16
CA LYS A 51 -28.17 10.77 10.20
C LYS A 51 -29.62 10.51 10.65
N TYR A 52 -29.88 9.31 11.19
CA TYR A 52 -31.19 8.96 11.74
C TYR A 52 -31.65 9.96 12.81
N GLN A 53 -30.77 10.28 13.76
CA GLN A 53 -31.07 11.26 14.81
C GLN A 53 -31.26 12.69 14.26
N GLU A 54 -30.52 13.06 13.22
CA GLU A 54 -30.70 14.32 12.51
C GLU A 54 -32.11 14.41 11.88
N LEU A 55 -32.54 13.35 11.16
CA LEU A 55 -33.84 13.30 10.51
C LEU A 55 -34.98 13.28 11.55
N VAL A 56 -34.84 12.54 12.63
CA VAL A 56 -35.82 12.55 13.76
C VAL A 56 -35.93 13.95 14.34
N ASN A 57 -34.81 14.67 14.55
CA ASN A 57 -34.82 16.02 15.11
C ASN A 57 -35.45 17.04 14.15
N ASN A 58 -35.36 16.83 12.82
CA ASN A 58 -36.04 17.64 11.82
C ASN A 58 -37.56 17.43 11.81
N GLY A 59 -38.02 16.28 12.29
CA GLY A 59 -39.45 16.01 12.52
C GLY A 59 -40.30 15.83 11.25
N GLU A 60 -39.64 15.51 10.11
CA GLU A 60 -40.32 15.34 8.82
C GLU A 60 -40.84 13.92 8.57
N GLY A 61 -40.44 12.93 9.40
CA GLY A 61 -40.88 11.53 9.33
C GLY A 61 -40.16 10.70 8.25
N PHE A 62 -39.01 11.15 7.75
CA PHE A 62 -38.23 10.46 6.71
C PHE A 62 -37.06 9.65 7.28
N GLU A 63 -36.98 9.43 8.57
CA GLU A 63 -35.88 8.74 9.25
C GLU A 63 -35.72 7.27 8.85
N GLU A 64 -36.73 6.64 8.24
CA GLU A 64 -36.62 5.28 7.69
C GLU A 64 -36.66 5.28 6.13
N ASP A 65 -36.57 6.45 5.49
CA ASP A 65 -36.49 6.55 4.04
C ASP A 65 -35.07 6.35 3.55
N ARG A 66 -34.82 5.29 2.77
CA ARG A 66 -33.52 4.93 2.25
C ARG A 66 -32.88 6.01 1.38
N ASP A 67 -33.71 6.76 0.63
CA ASP A 67 -33.17 7.74 -0.32
C ASP A 67 -32.52 8.93 0.38
N GLU A 68 -32.94 9.28 1.60
CA GLU A 68 -32.31 10.30 2.44
C GLU A 68 -30.86 9.96 2.82
N TYR A 69 -30.59 8.68 3.01
CA TYR A 69 -29.22 8.20 3.33
C TYR A 69 -28.37 8.10 2.08
N MET A 70 -28.94 7.64 0.97
CA MET A 70 -28.22 7.52 -0.29
C MET A 70 -27.78 8.87 -0.85
N ALA A 71 -28.57 9.93 -0.67
CA ALA A 71 -28.24 11.30 -1.08
C ALA A 71 -26.94 11.80 -0.41
N ASP A 72 -26.69 11.39 0.84
CA ASP A 72 -25.50 11.75 1.61
C ASP A 72 -24.38 10.69 1.54
N ASN A 73 -24.48 9.70 0.65
CA ASN A 73 -23.57 8.55 0.57
C ASN A 73 -23.46 7.76 1.89
N ILE A 74 -24.55 7.65 2.63
CA ILE A 74 -24.65 6.84 3.85
C ILE A 74 -25.35 5.53 3.50
N PHE A 75 -24.81 4.41 3.98
CA PHE A 75 -25.43 3.11 3.82
C PHE A 75 -26.67 3.00 4.72
N PHE A 76 -27.78 2.55 4.15
CA PHE A 76 -28.98 2.29 4.93
C PHE A 76 -28.80 1.05 5.82
N VAL A 77 -29.10 1.17 7.11
CA VAL A 77 -28.99 0.07 8.07
C VAL A 77 -30.38 -0.30 8.60
N PRO A 78 -30.95 -1.44 8.16
CA PRO A 78 -32.21 -1.93 8.68
C PRO A 78 -32.22 -2.09 10.19
N GLN A 79 -33.38 -1.97 10.81
CA GLN A 79 -33.51 -1.96 12.27
C GLN A 79 -32.85 -3.18 12.95
N GLU A 80 -33.03 -4.38 12.37
CA GLU A 80 -32.46 -5.63 12.89
C GLU A 80 -30.94 -5.74 12.70
N ALA A 81 -30.35 -4.88 11.85
CA ALA A 81 -28.94 -4.86 11.54
C ALA A 81 -28.16 -3.76 12.30
N ARG A 82 -28.86 -2.89 13.05
CA ARG A 82 -28.22 -1.78 13.77
C ARG A 82 -27.27 -2.28 14.86
N TRP A 83 -26.19 -1.56 15.09
CA TRP A 83 -25.21 -1.92 16.11
C TRP A 83 -25.81 -2.13 17.50
N SER A 84 -26.87 -1.38 17.85
CA SER A 84 -27.58 -1.54 19.13
C SER A 84 -28.17 -2.95 19.32
N VAL A 85 -28.57 -3.63 18.24
CA VAL A 85 -29.06 -5.02 18.29
C VAL A 85 -27.92 -5.98 18.50
N VAL A 86 -26.80 -5.79 17.77
CA VAL A 86 -25.58 -6.59 17.90
C VAL A 86 -25.00 -6.47 19.33
N ALA A 87 -24.90 -5.25 19.86
CA ALA A 87 -24.39 -4.99 21.20
C ALA A 87 -25.24 -5.65 22.29
N LYS A 88 -26.56 -5.62 22.18
CA LYS A 88 -27.45 -6.31 23.14
C LYS A 88 -27.27 -7.83 23.14
N ALA A 89 -26.82 -8.40 22.03
CA ALA A 89 -26.60 -9.83 21.87
C ALA A 89 -25.15 -10.27 22.12
N ALA A 90 -24.24 -9.37 22.50
CA ALA A 90 -22.81 -9.60 22.61
C ALA A 90 -22.42 -10.88 23.38
N HIS A 91 -23.13 -11.18 24.48
CA HIS A 91 -22.85 -12.32 25.34
C HIS A 91 -23.83 -13.50 25.16
N THR A 92 -24.56 -13.53 24.04
CA THR A 92 -25.43 -14.66 23.69
C THR A 92 -24.71 -15.67 22.81
N PRO A 93 -25.08 -16.96 22.83
CA PRO A 93 -24.52 -17.95 21.92
C PRO A 93 -24.79 -17.63 20.43
N GLU A 94 -25.83 -16.86 20.16
CA GLU A 94 -26.32 -16.51 18.83
C GLU A 94 -25.58 -15.30 18.22
N ILE A 95 -24.66 -14.66 18.94
CA ILE A 95 -23.99 -13.41 18.50
C ILE A 95 -23.43 -13.52 17.08
N GLY A 96 -22.78 -14.63 16.72
CA GLY A 96 -22.26 -14.83 15.37
C GLY A 96 -23.35 -14.85 14.30
N THR A 97 -24.46 -15.53 14.57
CA THR A 97 -25.63 -15.59 13.66
C THR A 97 -26.30 -14.23 13.50
N ILE A 98 -26.38 -13.45 14.59
CA ILE A 98 -26.93 -12.10 14.57
C ILE A 98 -26.09 -11.18 13.70
N ILE A 99 -24.76 -11.24 13.83
CA ILE A 99 -23.83 -10.46 12.99
C ILE A 99 -23.97 -10.89 11.52
N ASP A 100 -23.98 -12.18 11.21
CA ASP A 100 -24.14 -12.68 9.83
C ASP A 100 -25.47 -12.22 9.22
N ASN A 101 -26.55 -12.21 10.01
CA ASN A 101 -27.84 -11.68 9.59
C ASN A 101 -27.80 -10.18 9.33
N ALA A 102 -27.14 -9.41 10.22
CA ALA A 102 -26.97 -7.97 10.05
C ALA A 102 -26.24 -7.67 8.74
N MET A 103 -25.11 -8.35 8.47
CA MET A 103 -24.36 -8.21 7.22
C MET A 103 -25.23 -8.49 5.99
N ARG A 104 -26.01 -9.58 6.03
CA ARG A 104 -26.91 -9.96 4.92
C ARG A 104 -28.01 -8.95 4.67
N LEU A 105 -28.61 -8.42 5.73
CA LEU A 105 -29.66 -7.40 5.62
C LEU A 105 -29.10 -6.09 5.04
N ILE A 106 -27.91 -5.69 5.47
CA ILE A 106 -27.23 -4.49 4.95
C ILE A 106 -26.92 -4.66 3.45
N GLU A 107 -26.39 -5.81 3.03
CA GLU A 107 -26.14 -6.08 1.61
C GLU A 107 -27.40 -6.06 0.77
N LYS A 108 -28.52 -6.53 1.32
CA LYS A 108 -29.82 -6.54 0.62
C LYS A 108 -30.31 -5.11 0.32
N GLU A 109 -30.15 -4.20 1.25
CA GLU A 109 -30.59 -2.82 1.10
C GLU A 109 -29.57 -1.93 0.35
N ASN A 110 -28.32 -2.33 0.28
CA ASN A 110 -27.24 -1.57 -0.34
C ASN A 110 -26.57 -2.37 -1.46
N LEU A 111 -27.00 -2.18 -2.69
CA LEU A 111 -26.53 -2.94 -3.85
C LEU A 111 -25.01 -2.85 -4.06
N ARG A 112 -24.39 -1.75 -3.66
CA ARG A 112 -22.91 -1.56 -3.71
C ARG A 112 -22.16 -2.52 -2.80
N LEU A 113 -22.79 -3.06 -1.76
CA LEU A 113 -22.19 -3.97 -0.80
C LEU A 113 -22.50 -5.44 -1.08
N LYS A 114 -23.23 -5.73 -2.14
CA LYS A 114 -23.72 -7.09 -2.43
C LYS A 114 -22.58 -8.09 -2.62
N GLY A 115 -22.53 -9.10 -1.74
CA GLY A 115 -21.54 -10.18 -1.77
C GLY A 115 -20.15 -9.78 -1.23
N ILE A 116 -20.02 -8.58 -0.62
CA ILE A 116 -18.76 -8.02 -0.14
C ILE A 116 -18.57 -8.30 1.35
N LEU A 117 -19.63 -8.15 2.14
CA LEU A 117 -19.52 -8.22 3.60
C LEU A 117 -19.23 -9.65 4.06
N PRO A 118 -18.36 -9.84 5.07
CA PRO A 118 -18.09 -11.16 5.61
C PRO A 118 -19.33 -11.72 6.33
N GLN A 119 -19.66 -12.99 6.07
CA GLN A 119 -20.79 -13.71 6.67
C GLN A 119 -20.30 -15.03 7.26
N ASN A 120 -19.27 -14.96 8.10
CA ASN A 120 -18.60 -16.12 8.68
C ASN A 120 -18.40 -16.00 10.20
N PHE A 121 -19.26 -15.23 10.87
CA PHE A 121 -19.20 -15.01 12.33
C PHE A 121 -19.86 -16.14 13.13
N ALA A 122 -20.81 -16.89 12.51
CA ALA A 122 -21.50 -17.99 13.17
C ALA A 122 -20.67 -19.28 13.27
N ARG A 123 -19.55 -19.38 12.56
CA ARG A 123 -18.72 -20.59 12.51
C ARG A 123 -18.25 -21.07 13.88
N PRO A 124 -18.09 -22.41 14.07
CA PRO A 124 -17.72 -23.00 15.35
C PRO A 124 -16.32 -22.61 15.85
N GLU A 125 -15.38 -22.38 14.92
CA GLU A 125 -13.97 -22.06 15.22
C GLU A 125 -13.81 -20.67 15.85
N LEU A 126 -14.79 -19.78 15.68
CA LEU A 126 -14.82 -18.45 16.28
C LEU A 126 -15.43 -18.51 17.69
N ASP A 127 -14.62 -18.25 18.71
CA ASP A 127 -15.06 -18.20 20.10
C ASP A 127 -16.08 -17.07 20.31
N LYS A 128 -17.33 -17.44 20.61
CA LYS A 128 -18.44 -16.49 20.76
C LYS A 128 -18.28 -15.57 21.97
N ARG A 129 -17.59 -16.02 23.01
CA ARG A 129 -17.31 -15.18 24.19
C ARG A 129 -16.34 -14.06 23.80
N ARG A 130 -15.23 -14.41 23.16
CA ARG A 130 -14.25 -13.44 22.67
C ARG A 130 -14.86 -12.48 21.64
N LEU A 131 -15.73 -12.99 20.77
CA LEU A 131 -16.47 -12.15 19.82
C LEU A 131 -17.33 -11.12 20.56
N GLY A 132 -18.03 -11.53 21.63
CA GLY A 132 -18.79 -10.63 22.52
C GLY A 132 -17.92 -9.56 23.17
N ASP A 133 -16.75 -9.94 23.72
CA ASP A 133 -15.80 -9.00 24.32
C ASP A 133 -15.33 -7.93 23.32
N VAL A 134 -15.12 -8.30 22.07
CA VAL A 134 -14.76 -7.35 20.99
C VAL A 134 -15.92 -6.43 20.63
N VAL A 135 -17.15 -6.96 20.58
CA VAL A 135 -18.35 -6.14 20.36
C VAL A 135 -18.52 -5.11 21.48
N ASP A 136 -18.30 -5.51 22.74
CA ASP A 136 -18.35 -4.60 23.88
C ASP A 136 -17.28 -3.52 23.79
N LEU A 137 -16.05 -3.89 23.42
CA LEU A 137 -15.00 -2.91 23.22
C LEU A 137 -15.40 -1.88 22.17
N PHE A 138 -15.87 -2.33 21.00
CA PHE A 138 -16.28 -1.42 19.92
C PHE A 138 -17.50 -0.57 20.31
N THR A 139 -18.37 -1.08 21.16
CA THR A 139 -19.52 -0.32 21.71
C THR A 139 -19.05 0.83 22.59
N ASN A 140 -18.01 0.60 23.39
CA ASN A 140 -17.47 1.59 24.31
C ASN A 140 -16.54 2.63 23.66
N ILE A 141 -16.11 2.39 22.41
CA ILE A 141 -15.35 3.38 21.65
C ILE A 141 -16.29 4.49 21.20
N GLN A 142 -16.21 5.65 21.84
CA GLN A 142 -16.94 6.85 21.42
C GLN A 142 -16.25 7.48 20.22
N MET A 143 -16.73 7.15 19.02
CA MET A 143 -16.18 7.69 17.77
C MET A 143 -16.54 9.17 17.54
N LYS A 144 -17.42 9.74 18.38
CA LYS A 144 -17.93 11.12 18.26
C LYS A 144 -16.99 12.20 18.82
N GLU A 145 -16.04 11.88 19.70
CA GLU A 145 -15.27 12.90 20.44
C GLU A 145 -13.98 13.37 19.77
N HIS A 146 -13.53 12.76 18.66
CA HIS A 146 -12.18 12.98 18.13
C HIS A 146 -12.11 13.52 16.69
N GLY A 147 -13.06 14.35 16.25
CA GLY A 147 -13.01 15.01 14.93
C GLY A 147 -13.86 14.33 13.86
N ASP A 148 -13.63 14.66 12.59
CA ASP A 148 -14.44 14.16 11.49
C ASP A 148 -14.42 12.63 11.45
N SER A 149 -15.55 12.00 11.76
CA SER A 149 -15.67 10.55 11.99
C SER A 149 -15.28 9.70 10.77
N LYS A 150 -15.26 10.29 9.55
CA LYS A 150 -14.80 9.63 8.32
C LYS A 150 -13.30 9.29 8.38
N ASP A 151 -12.50 10.21 8.92
CA ASP A 151 -11.05 10.03 8.97
C ASP A 151 -10.62 9.02 10.04
N ILE A 152 -11.31 9.00 11.19
CA ILE A 152 -10.95 8.13 12.31
C ILE A 152 -11.06 6.64 11.94
N LEU A 153 -12.15 6.24 11.31
CA LEU A 153 -12.37 4.83 10.97
C LEU A 153 -11.60 4.39 9.74
N GLY A 154 -11.44 5.28 8.79
CA GLY A 154 -10.53 5.06 7.70
C GLY A 154 -9.10 4.82 8.20
N ARG A 155 -8.62 5.59 9.16
CA ARG A 155 -7.31 5.39 9.81
C ARG A 155 -7.25 4.11 10.61
N THR A 156 -8.30 3.79 11.36
CA THR A 156 -8.39 2.52 12.11
C THR A 156 -8.33 1.32 11.16
N TYR A 157 -9.05 1.38 10.06
CA TYR A 157 -9.05 0.33 9.05
C TYR A 157 -7.65 0.16 8.45
N GLU A 158 -6.98 1.25 8.05
CA GLU A 158 -5.58 1.25 7.57
C GLU A 158 -4.61 0.72 8.62
N TYR A 159 -4.76 1.15 9.88
CA TYR A 159 -3.92 0.66 10.97
C TYR A 159 -4.05 -0.84 11.17
N CYS A 160 -5.27 -1.37 11.18
CA CYS A 160 -5.50 -2.80 11.26
C CYS A 160 -4.89 -3.54 10.05
N LEU A 161 -5.06 -3.02 8.84
CA LEU A 161 -4.44 -3.59 7.64
C LEU A 161 -2.92 -3.63 7.75
N SER A 162 -2.29 -2.54 8.21
CA SER A 162 -0.83 -2.49 8.40
C SER A 162 -0.36 -3.49 9.47
N LYS A 163 -1.10 -3.63 10.57
CA LYS A 163 -0.80 -4.59 11.64
C LYS A 163 -0.98 -6.04 11.20
N PHE A 164 -1.97 -6.32 10.38
CA PHE A 164 -2.12 -7.63 9.75
C PHE A 164 -0.94 -7.95 8.84
N ALA A 165 -0.53 -7.00 7.99
CA ALA A 165 0.64 -7.16 7.13
C ALA A 165 1.92 -7.41 7.95
N GLU A 166 2.10 -6.70 9.07
CA GLU A 166 3.23 -6.92 10.00
C GLU A 166 3.20 -8.32 10.62
N ALA A 167 2.01 -8.81 11.03
CA ALA A 167 1.83 -10.09 11.72
C ALA A 167 1.95 -11.31 10.79
N GLU A 168 1.51 -11.19 9.55
CA GLU A 168 1.51 -12.28 8.55
C GLU A 168 2.89 -12.53 7.92
N GLY A 169 3.83 -11.58 8.06
CA GLY A 169 5.20 -11.74 7.57
C GLY A 169 5.29 -11.87 6.03
N LYS A 170 6.22 -12.70 5.53
CA LYS A 170 6.57 -12.75 4.09
C LYS A 170 5.44 -13.12 3.13
N LEU A 171 4.40 -13.81 3.57
CA LEU A 171 3.30 -14.29 2.71
C LEU A 171 2.19 -13.26 2.48
N ALA A 172 2.06 -12.25 3.33
CA ALA A 172 0.95 -11.30 3.28
C ALA A 172 1.36 -9.85 3.00
N GLY A 173 2.64 -9.55 3.02
CA GLY A 173 3.16 -8.20 2.73
C GLY A 173 3.01 -7.74 1.30
N GLU A 174 2.60 -8.65 0.42
CA GLU A 174 2.33 -8.34 -0.98
C GLU A 174 1.04 -7.50 -1.15
N PHE A 175 0.17 -7.45 -0.13
CA PHE A 175 -1.14 -6.79 -0.22
C PHE A 175 -1.19 -5.38 0.40
N TYR A 176 -0.13 -4.92 1.03
CA TYR A 176 -0.12 -3.61 1.68
C TYR A 176 1.10 -2.78 1.28
N THR A 177 0.87 -1.72 0.55
CA THR A 177 1.90 -0.74 0.20
C THR A 177 2.00 0.33 1.29
N PRO A 178 3.18 0.59 1.85
CA PRO A 178 3.37 1.64 2.85
C PRO A 178 2.89 3.00 2.36
N ALA A 179 2.17 3.72 3.24
CA ALA A 179 1.54 4.99 2.88
C ALA A 179 2.53 6.01 2.30
N CYS A 180 3.75 6.08 2.83
CA CYS A 180 4.78 7.01 2.35
C CYS A 180 5.20 6.73 0.89
N ILE A 181 5.23 5.46 0.45
CA ILE A 181 5.51 5.09 -0.94
C ILE A 181 4.37 5.55 -1.84
N VAL A 182 3.12 5.26 -1.44
CA VAL A 182 1.94 5.67 -2.21
C VAL A 182 1.84 7.18 -2.29
N GLN A 183 2.10 7.89 -1.20
CA GLN A 183 2.15 9.36 -1.19
C GLN A 183 3.20 9.88 -2.16
N THR A 184 4.40 9.27 -2.21
CA THR A 184 5.44 9.68 -3.17
C THR A 184 4.95 9.54 -4.61
N LEU A 185 4.30 8.40 -4.95
CA LEU A 185 3.73 8.20 -6.29
C LEU A 185 2.69 9.27 -6.62
N VAL A 186 1.77 9.53 -5.71
CA VAL A 186 0.65 10.46 -5.90
C VAL A 186 1.14 11.92 -5.99
N GLU A 187 2.10 12.32 -5.15
CA GLU A 187 2.67 13.68 -5.19
C GLU A 187 3.47 13.95 -6.50
N VAL A 188 4.06 12.93 -7.10
CA VAL A 188 4.73 13.06 -8.41
C VAL A 188 3.72 13.05 -9.55
N LEU A 189 2.75 12.14 -9.55
CA LEU A 189 1.79 11.97 -10.65
C LEU A 189 0.68 13.01 -10.67
N LYS A 190 0.26 13.50 -9.50
CA LYS A 190 -0.77 14.55 -9.31
C LYS A 190 -2.11 14.22 -9.99
N PRO A 191 -2.78 13.14 -9.61
CA PRO A 191 -4.03 12.70 -10.22
C PRO A 191 -5.22 13.58 -9.80
N TYR A 192 -5.28 14.82 -10.26
CA TYR A 192 -6.36 15.75 -9.92
C TYR A 192 -7.71 15.40 -10.56
N HIS A 193 -7.70 14.76 -11.71
CA HIS A 193 -8.89 14.43 -12.50
C HIS A 193 -8.60 13.28 -13.46
N GLY A 194 -9.65 12.61 -13.95
CA GLY A 194 -9.53 11.56 -14.94
C GLY A 194 -9.62 10.16 -14.37
N ARG A 195 -9.19 9.17 -15.13
CA ARG A 195 -9.30 7.75 -14.81
C ARG A 195 -8.03 7.27 -14.12
N VAL A 196 -8.18 6.79 -12.89
CA VAL A 196 -7.11 6.21 -12.07
C VAL A 196 -7.28 4.71 -12.03
N TYR A 197 -6.24 3.95 -12.40
CA TYR A 197 -6.28 2.50 -12.50
C TYR A 197 -5.16 1.84 -11.69
N ASP A 198 -5.50 0.73 -11.04
CA ASP A 198 -4.54 -0.17 -10.38
C ASP A 198 -4.88 -1.63 -10.72
N PRO A 199 -4.07 -2.31 -11.56
CA PRO A 199 -4.32 -3.69 -11.99
C PRO A 199 -4.05 -4.75 -10.91
N ALA A 200 -3.48 -4.38 -9.77
CA ALA A 200 -3.19 -5.24 -8.62
C ALA A 200 -3.47 -4.46 -7.33
N CYS A 201 -4.74 -4.01 -7.19
CA CYS A 201 -5.10 -2.93 -6.27
C CYS A 201 -4.96 -3.26 -4.78
N GLY A 202 -4.74 -4.52 -4.43
CA GLY A 202 -4.60 -4.93 -3.06
C GLY A 202 -5.79 -4.47 -2.21
N SER A 203 -5.51 -3.80 -1.12
CA SER A 203 -6.54 -3.19 -0.24
C SER A 203 -7.08 -1.83 -0.71
N GLY A 204 -6.73 -1.37 -1.92
CA GLY A 204 -7.16 -0.08 -2.47
C GLY A 204 -6.36 1.13 -1.97
N GLY A 205 -5.16 0.90 -1.43
CA GLY A 205 -4.33 1.96 -0.83
C GLY A 205 -3.96 3.08 -1.79
N MET A 206 -3.70 2.78 -3.07
CA MET A 206 -3.40 3.77 -4.10
C MET A 206 -4.56 4.76 -4.28
N PHE A 207 -5.78 4.26 -4.32
CA PHE A 207 -6.99 5.09 -4.49
C PHE A 207 -7.26 5.97 -3.28
N VAL A 208 -7.06 5.42 -2.06
CA VAL A 208 -7.22 6.17 -0.81
C VAL A 208 -6.26 7.34 -0.76
N GLN A 209 -4.99 7.15 -1.11
CA GLN A 209 -4.02 8.24 -1.10
C GLN A 209 -4.27 9.26 -2.23
N SER A 210 -4.77 8.81 -3.39
CA SER A 210 -5.20 9.72 -4.46
C SER A 210 -6.35 10.62 -3.99
N ALA A 211 -7.33 10.06 -3.30
CA ALA A 211 -8.42 10.82 -2.71
C ALA A 211 -7.92 11.85 -1.67
N LYS A 212 -7.07 11.42 -0.74
CA LYS A 212 -6.45 12.32 0.24
C LYS A 212 -5.60 13.43 -0.40
N PHE A 213 -4.92 13.14 -1.50
CA PHE A 213 -4.19 14.14 -2.26
C PHE A 213 -5.12 15.21 -2.83
N ILE A 214 -6.21 14.80 -3.47
CA ILE A 214 -7.22 15.70 -4.02
C ILE A 214 -7.82 16.59 -2.93
N GLU A 215 -8.22 16.00 -1.79
CA GLU A 215 -8.76 16.73 -0.64
C GLU A 215 -7.78 17.78 -0.08
N ARG A 216 -6.50 17.41 0.09
CA ARG A 216 -5.45 18.33 0.56
C ARG A 216 -5.23 19.52 -0.39
N HIS A 217 -5.47 19.33 -1.68
CA HIS A 217 -5.35 20.39 -2.69
C HIS A 217 -6.69 21.05 -3.03
N GLN A 218 -7.70 20.90 -2.16
CA GLN A 218 -9.03 21.51 -2.30
C GLN A 218 -9.77 21.12 -3.59
N GLY A 219 -9.43 19.96 -4.15
CA GLY A 219 -10.11 19.37 -5.30
C GLY A 219 -11.35 18.58 -4.90
N ASN A 220 -12.10 18.11 -5.90
CA ASN A 220 -13.27 17.27 -5.70
C ASN A 220 -12.94 15.82 -6.06
N ILE A 221 -13.14 14.91 -5.12
CA ILE A 221 -12.91 13.47 -5.34
C ILE A 221 -13.75 12.89 -6.49
N LYS A 222 -14.87 13.53 -6.83
CA LYS A 222 -15.73 13.14 -7.95
C LYS A 222 -15.10 13.43 -9.33
N ASP A 223 -13.98 14.17 -9.36
CA ASP A 223 -13.25 14.48 -10.59
C ASP A 223 -12.39 13.30 -11.08
N ILE A 224 -12.19 12.30 -10.23
CA ILE A 224 -11.55 11.03 -10.62
C ILE A 224 -12.56 9.89 -10.73
N SER A 225 -12.30 8.99 -11.67
CA SER A 225 -12.98 7.70 -11.81
C SER A 225 -11.97 6.60 -11.49
N VAL A 226 -12.29 5.78 -10.51
CA VAL A 226 -11.38 4.77 -9.96
C VAL A 226 -11.70 3.40 -10.54
N TYR A 227 -10.68 2.73 -11.07
CA TYR A 227 -10.74 1.38 -11.62
C TYR A 227 -9.66 0.51 -11.01
N GLY A 228 -9.97 -0.74 -10.75
CA GLY A 228 -8.98 -1.67 -10.21
C GLY A 228 -9.40 -3.11 -10.36
N GLN A 229 -8.50 -4.02 -10.06
CA GLN A 229 -8.82 -5.43 -9.88
C GLN A 229 -7.78 -6.11 -8.99
N ASP A 230 -8.14 -7.23 -8.42
CA ASP A 230 -7.26 -8.08 -7.63
C ASP A 230 -7.68 -9.54 -7.80
N SER A 231 -6.73 -10.45 -7.83
CA SER A 231 -7.00 -11.89 -8.00
C SER A 231 -7.48 -12.56 -6.71
N ASN A 232 -7.09 -12.04 -5.55
CA ASN A 232 -7.44 -12.62 -4.27
C ASN A 232 -8.85 -12.19 -3.83
N PRO A 233 -9.80 -13.13 -3.62
CA PRO A 233 -11.18 -12.79 -3.28
C PRO A 233 -11.32 -12.03 -1.96
N THR A 234 -10.51 -12.36 -0.97
CA THR A 234 -10.54 -11.68 0.34
C THR A 234 -10.01 -10.26 0.23
N THR A 235 -8.90 -10.08 -0.47
CA THR A 235 -8.27 -8.78 -0.70
C THR A 235 -9.17 -7.87 -1.52
N TRP A 236 -9.80 -8.39 -2.58
CA TRP A 236 -10.77 -7.66 -3.40
C TRP A 236 -11.96 -7.16 -2.57
N LYS A 237 -12.54 -8.00 -1.69
CA LYS A 237 -13.60 -7.59 -0.77
C LYS A 237 -13.13 -6.53 0.23
N MET A 238 -11.92 -6.65 0.75
CA MET A 238 -11.32 -5.66 1.64
C MET A 238 -11.15 -4.30 0.95
N ALA A 239 -10.72 -4.29 -0.32
CA ALA A 239 -10.64 -3.06 -1.11
C ALA A 239 -12.02 -2.39 -1.26
N GLN A 240 -13.05 -3.15 -1.60
CA GLN A 240 -14.42 -2.67 -1.69
C GLN A 240 -14.88 -2.00 -0.38
N MET A 241 -14.69 -2.69 0.75
CA MET A 241 -15.03 -2.12 2.07
C MET A 241 -14.21 -0.87 2.38
N ASN A 242 -12.90 -0.89 2.11
CA ASN A 242 -12.00 0.22 2.36
C ASN A 242 -12.41 1.50 1.60
N LEU A 243 -12.77 1.36 0.33
CA LEU A 243 -13.21 2.46 -0.51
C LEU A 243 -14.62 2.94 -0.12
N ALA A 244 -15.51 2.01 0.21
CA ALA A 244 -16.87 2.30 0.66
C ALA A 244 -16.90 3.14 1.95
N ILE A 245 -16.05 2.83 2.95
CA ILE A 245 -15.90 3.62 4.19
C ILE A 245 -15.57 5.09 3.87
N ARG A 246 -14.82 5.36 2.82
CA ARG A 246 -14.38 6.70 2.44
C ARG A 246 -15.27 7.39 1.44
N GLY A 247 -16.35 6.73 1.01
CA GLY A 247 -17.24 7.24 -0.01
C GLY A 247 -16.58 7.35 -1.39
N ILE A 248 -15.51 6.58 -1.63
CA ILE A 248 -14.84 6.50 -2.92
C ILE A 248 -15.61 5.52 -3.80
N GLU A 249 -16.14 6.01 -4.91
CA GLU A 249 -16.76 5.17 -5.93
C GLU A 249 -15.68 4.54 -6.79
N ALA A 250 -15.69 3.20 -6.91
CA ALA A 250 -14.70 2.47 -7.67
C ALA A 250 -15.34 1.31 -8.44
N ASP A 251 -14.87 1.08 -9.65
CA ASP A 251 -15.13 -0.14 -10.41
C ASP A 251 -13.93 -1.08 -10.23
N LEU A 252 -14.05 -2.07 -9.34
CA LEU A 252 -13.03 -3.09 -9.10
C LEU A 252 -13.28 -4.39 -9.88
N GLY A 253 -14.05 -4.31 -10.96
CA GLY A 253 -14.51 -5.47 -11.73
C GLY A 253 -15.71 -6.16 -11.11
N LYS A 254 -16.32 -7.07 -11.84
CA LYS A 254 -17.52 -7.81 -11.40
C LYS A 254 -17.21 -8.80 -10.27
N PHE A 255 -16.01 -9.31 -10.25
CA PHE A 255 -15.48 -10.28 -9.28
C PHE A 255 -13.95 -10.19 -9.23
N ASN A 256 -13.34 -10.82 -8.25
CA ASN A 256 -11.88 -10.96 -8.20
C ASN A 256 -11.38 -11.77 -9.40
N ALA A 257 -10.34 -11.30 -10.06
CA ALA A 257 -9.82 -11.93 -11.28
C ALA A 257 -8.32 -11.71 -11.44
N ASP A 258 -7.67 -12.68 -12.09
CA ASP A 258 -6.27 -12.58 -12.49
C ASP A 258 -6.14 -11.61 -13.67
N THR A 259 -5.40 -10.54 -13.49
CA THR A 259 -5.23 -9.45 -14.45
C THR A 259 -4.64 -9.90 -15.79
N PHE A 260 -3.84 -10.96 -15.79
CA PHE A 260 -3.25 -11.45 -17.02
C PHE A 260 -4.21 -12.31 -17.84
N PHE A 261 -5.10 -13.08 -17.18
CA PHE A 261 -5.99 -14.04 -17.81
C PHE A 261 -7.43 -13.58 -17.95
N ASP A 262 -7.88 -12.71 -17.06
CA ASP A 262 -9.25 -12.21 -17.03
C ASP A 262 -9.27 -10.73 -16.66
N ASP A 263 -8.85 -9.91 -17.63
CA ASP A 263 -8.85 -8.47 -17.51
C ASP A 263 -10.29 -7.94 -17.42
N GLN A 264 -10.67 -7.46 -16.25
CA GLN A 264 -12.02 -6.94 -16.00
C GLN A 264 -12.28 -5.57 -16.65
N HIS A 265 -11.23 -4.92 -17.16
CA HIS A 265 -11.30 -3.58 -17.79
C HIS A 265 -10.66 -3.52 -19.18
N PRO A 266 -10.94 -4.44 -20.10
CA PRO A 266 -10.15 -4.65 -21.34
C PRO A 266 -10.13 -3.45 -22.29
N THR A 267 -11.11 -2.55 -22.20
CA THR A 267 -11.20 -1.35 -23.03
C THR A 267 -10.75 -0.07 -22.35
N LEU A 268 -10.40 -0.16 -21.05
CA LEU A 268 -10.00 1.01 -20.27
C LEU A 268 -8.71 1.63 -20.85
N LYS A 269 -8.71 2.95 -20.99
CA LYS A 269 -7.52 3.77 -21.19
C LYS A 269 -7.43 4.79 -20.08
N ALA A 270 -6.58 4.50 -19.10
CA ALA A 270 -6.45 5.27 -17.89
C ALA A 270 -5.52 6.48 -18.06
N ASP A 271 -5.82 7.55 -17.37
CA ASP A 271 -5.01 8.77 -17.38
C ASP A 271 -3.88 8.68 -16.36
N PHE A 272 -4.11 7.97 -15.26
CA PHE A 272 -3.11 7.63 -14.26
C PHE A 272 -3.19 6.15 -13.93
N ILE A 273 -2.06 5.46 -13.93
CA ILE A 273 -1.96 4.08 -13.49
C ILE A 273 -0.93 4.02 -12.37
N MET A 274 -1.34 3.53 -11.20
CA MET A 274 -0.47 3.40 -10.04
C MET A 274 -0.58 2.00 -9.49
N ALA A 275 0.54 1.29 -9.35
CA ALA A 275 0.51 -0.07 -8.86
C ALA A 275 1.75 -0.44 -8.06
N ASN A 276 1.54 -1.32 -7.08
CA ASN A 276 2.58 -2.11 -6.44
C ASN A 276 2.26 -3.60 -6.65
N PRO A 277 2.53 -4.15 -7.86
CA PRO A 277 2.24 -5.54 -8.14
C PRO A 277 3.18 -6.48 -7.38
N PRO A 278 2.84 -7.79 -7.26
CA PRO A 278 3.71 -8.78 -6.65
C PRO A 278 5.10 -8.79 -7.29
N PHE A 279 6.17 -8.66 -6.44
CA PHE A 279 7.54 -8.60 -6.94
C PHE A 279 8.03 -9.95 -7.40
N ASN A 280 8.67 -10.00 -8.57
CA ASN A 280 9.35 -11.17 -9.10
C ASN A 280 8.46 -12.43 -9.11
N LEU A 281 7.17 -12.26 -9.41
CA LEU A 281 6.21 -13.36 -9.49
C LEU A 281 6.65 -14.35 -10.56
N SER A 282 6.96 -15.60 -10.15
CA SER A 282 7.20 -16.73 -11.05
C SER A 282 5.91 -17.50 -11.34
N ASP A 283 5.94 -18.35 -12.34
CA ASP A 283 4.84 -19.26 -12.69
C ASP A 283 3.50 -18.57 -12.91
N TRP A 284 3.54 -17.34 -13.43
CA TRP A 284 2.38 -16.50 -13.71
C TRP A 284 1.61 -16.89 -14.99
N GLY A 285 1.94 -18.06 -15.57
CA GLY A 285 1.24 -18.61 -16.74
C GLY A 285 1.69 -18.02 -18.09
N ALA A 286 2.89 -17.48 -18.19
CA ALA A 286 3.47 -16.88 -19.39
C ALA A 286 3.35 -17.75 -20.66
N ASP A 287 3.47 -19.05 -20.52
CA ASP A 287 3.42 -19.99 -21.65
C ASP A 287 2.08 -19.94 -22.41
N LYS A 288 1.00 -19.54 -21.75
CA LYS A 288 -0.33 -19.41 -22.34
C LYS A 288 -0.58 -18.02 -22.96
N LEU A 289 0.33 -17.07 -22.74
CA LEU A 289 0.18 -15.67 -23.10
C LEU A 289 1.27 -15.18 -24.05
N GLN A 290 1.96 -16.10 -24.76
CA GLN A 290 3.08 -15.73 -25.64
C GLN A 290 2.66 -14.78 -26.79
N ASP A 291 1.46 -14.94 -27.32
CA ASP A 291 0.93 -14.12 -28.42
C ASP A 291 0.03 -12.98 -27.94
N ASP A 292 0.12 -12.59 -26.66
CA ASP A 292 -0.71 -11.55 -26.08
C ASP A 292 -0.37 -10.16 -26.68
N VAL A 293 -1.40 -9.42 -27.06
CA VAL A 293 -1.28 -8.09 -27.70
C VAL A 293 -0.62 -7.03 -26.82
N ARG A 294 -0.52 -7.29 -25.52
CA ARG A 294 0.15 -6.40 -24.55
C ARG A 294 1.67 -6.41 -24.68
N TRP A 295 2.27 -7.49 -25.19
CA TRP A 295 3.75 -7.67 -25.23
C TRP A 295 4.43 -6.93 -26.37
N LYS A 296 4.16 -5.63 -26.53
CA LYS A 296 4.70 -4.80 -27.62
C LYS A 296 6.21 -4.57 -27.55
N PHE A 297 6.80 -4.67 -26.37
CA PHE A 297 8.22 -4.43 -26.15
C PHE A 297 9.04 -5.72 -26.02
N GLY A 298 8.39 -6.85 -26.09
CA GLY A 298 8.98 -8.19 -25.99
C GLY A 298 8.21 -9.09 -25.02
N ILE A 299 8.30 -10.39 -25.22
CA ILE A 299 7.60 -11.39 -24.40
C ILE A 299 8.26 -11.47 -23.03
N PRO A 300 7.52 -11.23 -21.91
CA PRO A 300 8.08 -11.31 -20.58
C PRO A 300 8.44 -12.76 -20.21
N PRO A 301 9.53 -12.98 -19.43
CA PRO A 301 9.95 -14.31 -19.04
C PRO A 301 8.95 -14.99 -18.07
N SER A 302 8.80 -16.31 -18.17
CA SER A 302 7.94 -17.09 -17.26
C SER A 302 8.39 -17.03 -15.80
N GLY A 303 9.69 -16.87 -15.56
CA GLY A 303 10.25 -16.79 -14.21
C GLY A 303 10.07 -15.45 -13.50
N ASN A 304 9.55 -14.40 -14.19
CA ASN A 304 9.40 -13.07 -13.59
C ASN A 304 8.37 -12.22 -14.33
N ALA A 305 7.30 -11.83 -13.65
CA ALA A 305 6.21 -11.03 -14.22
C ALA A 305 6.44 -9.50 -14.18
N ASN A 306 7.55 -8.98 -13.66
CA ASN A 306 7.76 -7.54 -13.50
C ASN A 306 7.48 -6.75 -14.77
N PHE A 307 8.01 -7.20 -15.91
CA PHE A 307 7.78 -6.56 -17.20
C PHE A 307 6.45 -6.95 -17.87
N ALA A 308 5.77 -7.99 -17.43
CA ALA A 308 4.39 -8.27 -17.81
C ALA A 308 3.45 -7.23 -17.20
N TRP A 309 3.59 -6.94 -15.90
CA TRP A 309 2.87 -5.86 -15.22
C TRP A 309 3.10 -4.51 -15.90
N LEU A 310 4.35 -4.16 -16.17
CA LEU A 310 4.67 -2.87 -16.79
C LEU A 310 4.06 -2.75 -18.19
N GLN A 311 4.12 -3.81 -19.01
CA GLN A 311 3.53 -3.79 -20.36
C GLN A 311 2.00 -3.81 -20.33
N HIS A 312 1.37 -4.51 -19.37
CA HIS A 312 -0.06 -4.42 -19.13
C HIS A 312 -0.48 -2.97 -18.82
N MET A 313 0.23 -2.30 -17.92
CA MET A 313 -0.05 -0.89 -17.59
C MET A 313 0.14 0.02 -18.82
N ILE A 314 1.21 -0.15 -19.60
CA ILE A 314 1.42 0.61 -20.83
C ILE A 314 0.30 0.36 -21.84
N HIS A 315 -0.24 -0.86 -21.91
CA HIS A 315 -1.37 -1.19 -22.79
C HIS A 315 -2.62 -0.41 -22.40
N HIS A 316 -2.89 -0.27 -21.11
CA HIS A 316 -4.05 0.45 -20.55
C HIS A 316 -3.86 1.96 -20.45
N LEU A 317 -2.69 2.48 -20.80
CA LEU A 317 -2.41 3.91 -20.69
C LEU A 317 -3.11 4.71 -21.80
N SER A 318 -3.75 5.81 -21.43
CA SER A 318 -4.32 6.79 -22.38
C SER A 318 -3.19 7.50 -23.18
N PRO A 319 -3.50 8.19 -24.27
CA PRO A 319 -2.47 8.89 -25.06
C PRO A 319 -1.65 9.92 -24.27
N LYS A 320 -2.20 10.49 -23.21
CA LYS A 320 -1.55 11.47 -22.32
C LYS A 320 -1.32 10.93 -20.90
N GLY A 321 -1.48 9.61 -20.76
CA GLY A 321 -1.47 8.99 -19.43
C GLY A 321 -0.07 8.83 -18.86
N LYS A 322 -0.05 8.71 -17.54
CA LYS A 322 1.14 8.52 -16.70
C LYS A 322 1.07 7.26 -15.87
N ILE A 323 2.21 6.64 -15.64
CA ILE A 323 2.36 5.47 -14.78
C ILE A 323 3.28 5.79 -13.62
N GLY A 324 2.91 5.34 -12.42
CA GLY A 324 3.78 5.22 -11.26
C GLY A 324 3.77 3.78 -10.75
N MET A 325 4.87 3.07 -10.85
CA MET A 325 4.95 1.65 -10.51
C MET A 325 6.07 1.40 -9.51
N VAL A 326 5.78 0.55 -8.52
CA VAL A 326 6.77 0.07 -7.55
C VAL A 326 7.33 -1.26 -8.03
N LEU A 327 8.65 -1.37 -8.14
CA LEU A 327 9.33 -2.62 -8.49
C LEU A 327 10.56 -2.84 -7.60
N ALA A 328 10.93 -4.11 -7.41
CA ALA A 328 12.21 -4.45 -6.79
C ALA A 328 13.39 -3.95 -7.63
N ASN A 329 14.47 -3.52 -6.99
CA ASN A 329 15.62 -2.92 -7.68
C ASN A 329 16.27 -3.81 -8.74
N GLY A 330 16.09 -5.14 -8.67
CA GLY A 330 16.53 -6.08 -9.70
C GLY A 330 16.01 -5.73 -11.10
N SER A 331 14.80 -5.16 -11.20
CA SER A 331 14.21 -4.74 -12.47
C SER A 331 15.02 -3.68 -13.23
N LEU A 332 15.80 -2.87 -12.50
CA LEU A 332 16.62 -1.80 -13.08
C LEU A 332 17.81 -2.31 -13.91
N SER A 333 18.29 -3.52 -13.63
CA SER A 333 19.55 -4.04 -14.21
C SER A 333 19.48 -5.48 -14.73
N SER A 334 18.43 -6.24 -14.41
CA SER A 334 18.30 -7.65 -14.83
C SER A 334 18.39 -7.79 -16.36
N GLN A 335 19.10 -8.82 -16.80
CA GLN A 335 19.21 -9.23 -18.22
C GLN A 335 18.57 -10.61 -18.43
N THR A 336 18.08 -11.23 -17.36
CA THR A 336 17.58 -12.63 -17.36
C THR A 336 16.32 -12.73 -18.21
N GLY A 337 16.23 -13.77 -19.03
CA GLY A 337 15.02 -14.12 -19.78
C GLY A 337 14.51 -13.03 -20.74
N GLY A 338 15.39 -12.12 -21.21
CA GLY A 338 15.00 -11.06 -22.13
C GLY A 338 14.53 -9.76 -21.45
N GLU A 339 14.53 -9.68 -20.14
CA GLU A 339 14.12 -8.45 -19.40
C GLU A 339 14.93 -7.22 -19.85
N GLY A 340 16.24 -7.38 -20.10
CA GLY A 340 17.09 -6.31 -20.61
C GLY A 340 16.63 -5.76 -21.95
N THR A 341 16.22 -6.62 -22.89
CA THR A 341 15.71 -6.22 -24.20
C THR A 341 14.36 -5.49 -24.08
N ILE A 342 13.46 -5.97 -23.22
CA ILE A 342 12.17 -5.30 -22.98
C ILE A 342 12.42 -3.91 -22.39
N ARG A 343 13.30 -3.80 -21.41
CA ARG A 343 13.68 -2.52 -20.81
C ARG A 343 14.28 -1.56 -21.83
N GLU A 344 15.21 -2.02 -22.67
CA GLU A 344 15.80 -1.27 -23.76
C GLU A 344 14.72 -0.74 -24.74
N ASN A 345 13.78 -1.60 -25.14
CA ASN A 345 12.71 -1.21 -26.07
C ASN A 345 11.78 -0.15 -25.46
N ILE A 346 11.45 -0.23 -24.16
CA ILE A 346 10.64 0.77 -23.46
C ILE A 346 11.41 2.11 -23.37
N ILE A 347 12.72 2.07 -23.10
CA ILE A 347 13.58 3.26 -23.07
C ILE A 347 13.64 3.92 -24.45
N LYS A 348 13.88 3.13 -25.52
CA LYS A 348 13.90 3.62 -26.91
C LYS A 348 12.57 4.22 -27.35
N ALA A 349 11.45 3.75 -26.79
CA ALA A 349 10.14 4.35 -27.04
C ALA A 349 9.93 5.67 -26.28
N ASP A 350 10.94 6.15 -25.55
CA ASP A 350 10.94 7.40 -24.77
C ASP A 350 9.77 7.52 -23.77
N LEU A 351 9.38 6.38 -23.16
CA LEU A 351 8.27 6.35 -22.20
C LEU A 351 8.70 6.64 -20.79
N ILE A 352 9.93 6.32 -20.38
CA ILE A 352 10.41 6.49 -19.01
C ILE A 352 10.68 7.97 -18.73
N GLU A 353 9.92 8.56 -17.80
CA GLU A 353 10.10 9.92 -17.33
C GLU A 353 11.19 10.00 -16.26
N GLY A 354 11.13 9.09 -15.27
CA GLY A 354 12.11 9.06 -14.19
C GLY A 354 12.13 7.76 -13.40
N ILE A 355 13.24 7.55 -12.69
CA ILE A 355 13.47 6.41 -11.79
C ILE A 355 13.93 6.94 -10.44
N VAL A 356 13.27 6.49 -9.37
CA VAL A 356 13.65 6.83 -7.99
C VAL A 356 14.07 5.55 -7.27
N ALA A 357 15.33 5.45 -6.83
CA ALA A 357 15.76 4.38 -5.94
C ALA A 357 15.41 4.73 -4.50
N LEU A 358 14.58 3.93 -3.86
CA LEU A 358 14.14 4.13 -2.48
C LEU A 358 15.03 3.40 -1.47
N PRO A 359 15.01 3.84 -0.18
CA PRO A 359 15.71 3.13 0.89
C PRO A 359 15.20 1.69 1.07
N SER A 360 16.01 0.85 1.70
CA SER A 360 15.57 -0.44 2.21
C SER A 360 14.68 -0.27 3.45
N GLN A 361 14.03 -1.37 3.86
CA GLN A 361 13.22 -1.43 5.08
C GLN A 361 11.98 -0.52 5.10
N LEU A 362 11.43 -0.13 3.94
CA LEU A 362 10.17 0.59 3.85
C LEU A 362 8.96 -0.33 4.04
N PHE A 363 9.07 -1.59 3.66
CA PHE A 363 7.99 -2.57 3.79
C PHE A 363 8.07 -3.33 5.12
N TYR A 364 6.92 -3.61 5.73
CA TYR A 364 6.84 -4.38 6.98
C TYR A 364 7.38 -5.81 6.84
N THR A 365 7.28 -6.38 5.67
CA THR A 365 7.46 -7.80 5.39
C THR A 365 8.76 -8.14 4.70
N THR A 366 9.40 -7.18 4.08
CA THR A 366 10.65 -7.37 3.36
C THR A 366 11.58 -6.18 3.53
N GLY A 367 12.88 -6.47 3.70
CA GLY A 367 13.94 -5.45 3.65
C GLY A 367 14.43 -5.14 2.23
N ILE A 368 13.77 -5.69 1.19
CA ILE A 368 14.19 -5.52 -0.20
C ILE A 368 14.08 -4.04 -0.60
N PRO A 369 15.15 -3.43 -1.12
CA PRO A 369 15.06 -2.09 -1.68
C PRO A 369 14.24 -2.09 -2.97
N VAL A 370 13.41 -1.08 -3.12
CA VAL A 370 12.53 -0.91 -4.27
C VAL A 370 12.84 0.37 -5.03
N SER A 371 12.36 0.45 -6.24
CA SER A 371 12.42 1.63 -7.10
C SER A 371 11.03 2.02 -7.57
N LEU A 372 10.83 3.32 -7.74
CA LEU A 372 9.65 3.85 -8.40
C LEU A 372 9.99 4.12 -9.85
N TRP A 373 9.14 3.60 -10.71
CA TRP A 373 9.21 3.80 -12.16
C TRP A 373 8.10 4.78 -12.55
N PHE A 374 8.50 5.91 -13.13
CA PHE A 374 7.58 6.88 -13.68
C PHE A 374 7.66 6.86 -15.19
N LEU A 375 6.51 6.66 -15.82
CA LEU A 375 6.37 6.70 -17.29
C LEU A 375 5.35 7.78 -17.64
N ASP A 376 5.58 8.46 -18.77
CA ASP A 376 4.68 9.47 -19.32
C ASP A 376 4.68 9.34 -20.86
N ARG A 377 3.49 9.19 -21.45
CA ARG A 377 3.36 9.16 -22.92
C ARG A 377 3.59 10.53 -23.55
N GLU A 378 3.38 11.59 -22.80
CA GLU A 378 3.52 12.96 -23.29
C GLU A 378 4.62 13.70 -22.52
N LYS A 379 5.79 13.05 -22.35
CA LYS A 379 6.94 13.63 -21.65
C LYS A 379 7.25 15.04 -22.12
N LYS A 380 7.43 15.98 -21.20
CA LYS A 380 7.89 17.34 -21.49
C LYS A 380 9.38 17.34 -21.88
N GLN A 381 10.21 16.56 -21.19
CA GLN A 381 11.65 16.44 -21.45
C GLN A 381 11.90 15.20 -22.33
N LYS A 382 11.82 15.40 -23.66
CA LYS A 382 12.06 14.32 -24.64
C LYS A 382 13.50 13.85 -24.61
N ASP A 383 13.71 12.56 -24.90
CA ASP A 383 15.02 11.91 -24.99
C ASP A 383 15.89 12.02 -23.72
N LYS A 384 15.26 12.25 -22.56
CA LYS A 384 15.93 12.35 -21.27
C LYS A 384 15.19 11.52 -20.20
N ILE A 385 15.93 11.05 -19.21
CA ILE A 385 15.40 10.37 -18.03
C ILE A 385 15.93 11.07 -16.78
N LEU A 386 15.04 11.30 -15.81
CA LEU A 386 15.41 11.75 -14.47
C LEU A 386 15.79 10.56 -13.61
N PHE A 387 16.97 10.59 -13.01
CA PHE A 387 17.38 9.63 -11.98
C PHE A 387 17.45 10.31 -10.62
N VAL A 388 16.82 9.69 -9.62
CA VAL A 388 16.82 10.18 -8.23
C VAL A 388 17.30 9.03 -7.32
N ASP A 389 18.34 9.29 -6.55
CA ASP A 389 18.86 8.37 -5.53
C ASP A 389 18.40 8.79 -4.14
N ALA A 390 17.26 8.25 -3.71
CA ALA A 390 16.68 8.53 -2.41
C ALA A 390 17.05 7.48 -1.33
N ARG A 391 18.02 6.59 -1.61
CA ARG A 391 18.37 5.46 -0.72
C ARG A 391 18.78 5.88 0.69
N ASN A 392 19.27 7.09 0.86
CA ASN A 392 19.70 7.64 2.15
C ASN A 392 18.63 8.48 2.84
N MET A 393 17.43 8.63 2.25
CA MET A 393 16.31 9.40 2.81
C MET A 393 15.51 8.58 3.82
N GLY A 394 14.60 9.26 4.52
CA GLY A 394 13.74 8.66 5.51
C GLY A 394 14.41 8.39 6.86
N THR A 395 13.59 8.15 7.86
CA THR A 395 14.01 7.90 9.24
C THR A 395 13.56 6.52 9.70
N MET A 396 14.35 5.90 10.58
CA MET A 396 13.99 4.62 11.21
C MET A 396 12.93 4.89 12.29
N VAL A 397 11.70 4.39 12.08
CA VAL A 397 10.62 4.47 13.08
C VAL A 397 10.65 3.31 14.06
N THR A 398 11.22 2.19 13.63
CA THR A 398 11.56 1.04 14.50
C THR A 398 12.94 0.50 14.09
N ARG A 399 13.46 -0.52 14.82
CA ARG A 399 14.71 -1.18 14.42
C ARG A 399 14.67 -1.86 13.04
N LYS A 400 13.47 -2.09 12.48
CA LYS A 400 13.27 -2.84 11.23
C LYS A 400 12.54 -2.04 10.16
N LEU A 401 11.89 -0.93 10.52
CA LEU A 401 11.05 -0.16 9.62
C LEU A 401 11.56 1.26 9.48
N ARG A 402 11.68 1.70 8.23
CA ARG A 402 11.99 3.07 7.81
C ARG A 402 10.75 3.70 7.19
N GLU A 403 10.59 4.99 7.36
CA GLU A 403 9.55 5.78 6.68
C GLU A 403 10.15 7.03 6.04
N LEU A 404 9.68 7.34 4.82
CA LEU A 404 9.93 8.64 4.21
C LEU A 404 9.06 9.68 4.93
N GLN A 405 9.69 10.80 5.30
CA GLN A 405 9.00 11.91 5.94
C GLN A 405 8.38 12.83 4.88
N GLU A 406 7.45 13.69 5.25
CA GLU A 406 6.83 14.65 4.33
C GLU A 406 7.87 15.49 3.58
N ALA A 407 8.95 15.88 4.25
CA ALA A 407 10.04 16.63 3.62
C ALA A 407 10.78 15.81 2.54
N ASP A 408 10.95 14.49 2.76
CA ASP A 408 11.55 13.59 1.79
C ASP A 408 10.66 13.46 0.55
N ILE A 409 9.37 13.21 0.77
CA ILE A 409 8.37 13.07 -0.30
C ILE A 409 8.29 14.35 -1.12
N LYS A 410 8.22 15.50 -0.43
CA LYS A 410 8.21 16.81 -1.07
C LYS A 410 9.47 17.06 -1.88
N LYS A 411 10.67 16.73 -1.37
CA LYS A 411 11.93 16.89 -2.12
C LYS A 411 11.92 16.09 -3.41
N ILE A 412 11.41 14.85 -3.38
CA ILE A 412 11.29 14.01 -4.58
C ILE A 412 10.29 14.64 -5.57
N ALA A 413 9.10 15.04 -5.12
CA ALA A 413 8.07 15.64 -5.96
C ALA A 413 8.53 16.96 -6.59
N ASP A 414 9.12 17.89 -5.80
CA ASP A 414 9.68 19.15 -6.27
C ASP A 414 10.79 18.93 -7.33
N THR A 415 11.55 17.82 -7.23
CA THR A 415 12.57 17.44 -8.22
C THR A 415 11.94 17.08 -9.56
N PHE A 416 10.83 16.33 -9.56
CA PHE A 416 10.06 16.05 -10.79
C PHE A 416 9.43 17.31 -11.37
N ASP A 417 8.90 18.22 -10.55
CA ASP A 417 8.36 19.49 -11.01
C ASP A 417 9.41 20.31 -11.73
N LYS A 418 10.57 20.52 -11.10
CA LYS A 418 11.71 21.23 -11.72
C LYS A 418 12.21 20.57 -13.00
N TYR A 419 12.25 19.22 -13.03
CA TYR A 419 12.60 18.47 -14.22
C TYR A 419 11.62 18.75 -15.36
N ASN A 420 10.32 18.67 -15.07
CA ASN A 420 9.27 18.92 -16.04
C ASN A 420 9.25 20.36 -16.53
N ASP A 421 9.62 21.33 -15.71
CA ASP A 421 9.71 22.74 -16.07
C ASP A 421 11.06 23.10 -16.75
N GLY A 422 11.99 22.13 -16.81
CA GLY A 422 13.32 22.33 -17.42
C GLY A 422 14.28 23.19 -16.58
N THR A 423 13.98 23.39 -15.29
CA THR A 423 14.75 24.22 -14.35
C THR A 423 15.59 23.40 -13.37
N LEU A 424 15.56 22.07 -13.47
CA LEU A 424 16.30 21.18 -12.58
C LEU A 424 17.81 21.25 -12.84
N GLU A 425 18.56 21.58 -11.81
CA GLU A 425 20.01 21.41 -11.77
C GLU A 425 20.35 20.05 -11.17
N ASN A 426 21.34 19.36 -11.76
CA ASN A 426 21.81 18.08 -11.23
C ASN A 426 22.46 18.27 -9.86
N GLU A 427 22.07 17.44 -8.89
CA GLU A 427 22.63 17.41 -7.53
C GLU A 427 23.43 16.11 -7.33
N LYS A 428 24.77 16.24 -7.18
CA LYS A 428 25.65 15.07 -6.98
C LYS A 428 25.19 14.21 -5.79
N GLY A 429 25.06 12.92 -6.02
CA GLY A 429 24.62 11.94 -5.01
C GLY A 429 23.11 11.92 -4.78
N PHE A 430 22.32 12.78 -5.45
CA PHE A 430 20.86 12.80 -5.30
C PHE A 430 20.11 12.71 -6.63
N CYS A 431 20.32 13.62 -7.58
CA CYS A 431 19.58 13.56 -8.85
C CYS A 431 20.42 13.96 -10.07
N ALA A 432 20.06 13.37 -11.22
CA ALA A 432 20.66 13.70 -12.50
C ALA A 432 19.65 13.55 -13.63
N VAL A 433 19.67 14.49 -14.58
CA VAL A 433 18.97 14.40 -15.87
C VAL A 433 19.94 13.85 -16.90
N VAL A 434 19.60 12.72 -17.53
CA VAL A 434 20.50 11.96 -18.40
C VAL A 434 19.86 11.76 -19.77
N ALA A 435 20.60 12.03 -20.82
CA ALA A 435 20.15 11.78 -22.20
C ALA A 435 20.08 10.28 -22.49
N LEU A 436 19.11 9.83 -23.31
CA LEU A 436 18.97 8.42 -23.70
C LEU A 436 20.24 7.83 -24.32
N GLY A 437 21.02 8.65 -25.06
CA GLY A 437 22.31 8.23 -25.61
C GLY A 437 23.34 7.85 -24.53
N ASP A 438 23.32 8.48 -23.36
CA ASP A 438 24.20 8.14 -22.27
C ASP A 438 23.70 6.94 -21.48
N VAL A 439 22.38 6.76 -21.38
CA VAL A 439 21.77 5.53 -20.84
C VAL A 439 22.12 4.32 -21.72
N ALA A 440 22.12 4.48 -23.03
CA ALA A 440 22.53 3.43 -23.97
C ALA A 440 23.99 2.99 -23.76
N LYS A 441 24.90 3.94 -23.48
CA LYS A 441 26.31 3.63 -23.14
C LYS A 441 26.47 2.82 -21.85
N GLN A 442 25.44 2.76 -21.01
CA GLN A 442 25.37 2.00 -19.77
C GLN A 442 24.48 0.74 -19.92
N ASP A 443 24.40 0.18 -21.14
CA ASP A 443 23.62 -1.04 -21.44
C ASP A 443 22.14 -0.94 -21.01
N TYR A 444 21.56 0.26 -21.11
CA TYR A 444 20.19 0.56 -20.69
C TYR A 444 19.88 0.16 -19.23
N ILE A 445 20.89 0.15 -18.36
CA ILE A 445 20.71 -0.06 -16.93
C ILE A 445 20.18 1.22 -16.29
N LEU A 446 19.13 1.11 -15.47
CA LEU A 446 18.42 2.24 -14.90
C LEU A 446 18.75 2.50 -13.42
N THR A 447 19.82 1.94 -12.89
CA THR A 447 20.19 2.12 -11.48
C THR A 447 20.67 3.57 -11.20
N PRO A 448 19.93 4.40 -10.45
CA PRO A 448 20.21 5.84 -10.30
C PRO A 448 21.65 6.14 -9.81
N GLY A 449 22.20 5.34 -8.91
CA GLY A 449 23.56 5.53 -8.42
C GLY A 449 24.67 5.52 -9.49
N ARG A 450 24.38 5.04 -10.71
CA ARG A 450 25.34 5.11 -11.85
C ARG A 450 25.39 6.51 -12.47
N TYR A 451 24.35 7.31 -12.26
CA TYR A 451 24.15 8.57 -12.98
C TYR A 451 24.29 9.81 -12.08
N VAL A 452 23.92 9.71 -10.81
CA VAL A 452 23.89 10.87 -9.90
C VAL A 452 25.28 11.24 -9.36
N GLY A 453 26.30 10.41 -9.60
CA GLY A 453 27.64 10.63 -9.06
C GLY A 453 27.74 10.36 -7.54
N ILE A 454 28.83 10.75 -6.96
CA ILE A 454 29.09 10.60 -5.52
C ILE A 454 28.87 11.96 -4.88
N ALA A 455 28.06 12.00 -3.81
CA ALA A 455 27.90 13.20 -3.00
C ALA A 455 29.29 13.67 -2.50
N GLU A 456 29.51 14.96 -2.55
CA GLU A 456 30.70 15.54 -1.93
C GLU A 456 30.60 15.28 -0.43
N GLN A 457 31.51 14.43 0.09
CA GLN A 457 31.64 14.27 1.54
C GLN A 457 32.25 15.57 2.06
N GLU A 458 31.60 16.20 3.05
CA GLU A 458 32.27 17.23 3.80
C GLU A 458 33.58 16.66 4.33
N ASP A 459 34.69 17.30 3.98
CA ASP A 459 35.98 16.95 4.53
C ASP A 459 35.94 17.25 6.03
N ASP A 460 35.92 16.21 6.84
CA ASP A 460 35.90 16.34 8.29
C ASP A 460 37.27 16.85 8.85
N GLY A 461 38.18 17.19 7.95
CA GLY A 461 39.50 17.73 8.29
C GLY A 461 40.43 16.76 9.00
N ILE A 462 40.02 15.49 9.15
CA ILE A 462 40.83 14.45 9.77
C ILE A 462 41.69 13.78 8.68
N PRO A 463 43.00 13.80 8.76
CA PRO A 463 43.86 13.12 7.81
C PRO A 463 43.53 11.64 7.67
N PHE A 464 43.56 11.13 6.45
CA PHE A 464 43.22 9.72 6.15
C PHE A 464 43.99 8.73 7.05
N GLN A 465 45.26 9.00 7.31
CA GLN A 465 46.08 8.16 8.17
C GLN A 465 45.55 8.08 9.60
N GLU A 466 45.21 9.21 10.18
CA GLU A 466 44.65 9.29 11.54
C GLU A 466 43.29 8.57 11.64
N LYS A 467 42.46 8.68 10.60
CA LYS A 467 41.18 7.96 10.49
C LYS A 467 41.39 6.45 10.41
N MET A 468 42.37 6.01 9.60
CA MET A 468 42.70 4.61 9.46
C MET A 468 43.28 4.04 10.74
N ASP A 469 44.18 4.75 11.42
CA ASP A 469 44.75 4.31 12.68
C ASP A 469 43.65 4.14 13.76
N LYS A 470 42.73 5.08 13.83
CA LYS A 470 41.57 4.97 14.74
C LYS A 470 40.68 3.77 14.41
N LEU A 471 40.26 3.60 13.14
CA LEU A 471 39.40 2.51 12.72
C LEU A 471 40.05 1.14 12.86
N THR A 472 41.37 1.03 12.59
CA THR A 472 42.09 -0.24 12.76
C THR A 472 42.26 -0.58 14.23
N THR A 473 42.46 0.41 15.10
CA THR A 473 42.49 0.20 16.54
C THR A 473 41.13 -0.30 17.06
N GLU A 474 40.04 0.39 16.70
CA GLU A 474 38.66 0.00 17.06
C GLU A 474 38.34 -1.41 16.55
N LEU A 475 38.72 -1.74 15.31
CA LEU A 475 38.55 -3.07 14.74
C LEU A 475 39.31 -4.14 15.53
N SER A 476 40.55 -3.83 15.94
CA SER A 476 41.36 -4.74 16.78
C SER A 476 40.69 -5.01 18.13
N ASP A 477 40.13 -3.96 18.75
CA ASP A 477 39.42 -4.09 20.03
C ASP A 477 38.13 -4.91 19.87
N LEU A 478 37.39 -4.73 18.76
CA LEU A 478 36.20 -5.53 18.45
C LEU A 478 36.54 -7.00 18.20
N PHE A 479 37.67 -7.30 17.55
CA PHE A 479 38.13 -8.67 17.40
C PHE A 479 38.52 -9.31 18.75
N ALA A 480 39.19 -8.57 19.62
CA ALA A 480 39.47 -9.06 20.97
C ALA A 480 38.20 -9.39 21.75
N GLN A 481 37.21 -8.47 21.76
CA GLN A 481 35.89 -8.69 22.38
C GLN A 481 35.16 -9.89 21.77
N SER A 482 35.23 -10.08 20.44
CA SER A 482 34.62 -11.24 19.78
C SER A 482 35.24 -12.56 20.25
N HIS A 483 36.55 -12.63 20.41
CA HIS A 483 37.22 -13.82 20.94
C HIS A 483 36.87 -14.09 22.40
N ASP A 484 36.80 -13.06 23.24
CA ASP A 484 36.37 -13.20 24.64
C ASP A 484 34.94 -13.72 24.75
N LEU A 485 34.05 -13.21 23.92
CA LEU A 485 32.64 -13.68 23.83
C LEU A 485 32.57 -15.12 23.32
N GLU A 486 33.38 -15.48 22.33
CA GLU A 486 33.44 -16.86 21.82
C GLU A 486 33.88 -17.83 22.94
N ASP A 487 34.90 -17.48 23.71
CA ASP A 487 35.36 -18.27 24.84
C ASP A 487 34.32 -18.40 25.95
N GLU A 488 33.59 -17.30 26.24
CA GLU A 488 32.48 -17.32 27.19
C GLU A 488 31.36 -18.27 26.73
N ILE A 489 30.94 -18.18 25.45
CA ILE A 489 29.95 -19.07 24.87
C ILE A 489 30.41 -20.54 24.95
N ARG A 490 31.65 -20.84 24.62
CA ARG A 490 32.22 -22.19 24.72
C ARG A 490 32.18 -22.71 26.17
N LYS A 491 32.54 -21.89 27.16
CA LYS A 491 32.44 -22.22 28.58
C LYS A 491 30.99 -22.50 29.02
N GLN A 492 30.06 -21.63 28.65
CA GLN A 492 28.65 -21.78 29.01
C GLN A 492 28.04 -23.05 28.40
N LEU A 493 28.32 -23.34 27.13
CA LEU A 493 27.85 -24.55 26.48
C LEU A 493 28.50 -25.81 27.10
N ALA A 494 29.76 -25.77 27.43
CA ALA A 494 30.44 -26.88 28.13
C ALA A 494 29.80 -27.18 29.49
N SER A 495 29.38 -26.15 30.23
CA SER A 495 28.74 -26.31 31.52
C SER A 495 27.39 -27.06 31.48
N ILE A 496 26.73 -27.05 30.32
CA ILE A 496 25.45 -27.76 30.07
C ILE A 496 25.64 -29.01 29.18
N GLY A 497 26.90 -29.43 28.95
CA GLY A 497 27.22 -30.68 28.26
C GLY A 497 27.29 -30.60 26.72
N PHE A 498 27.37 -29.40 26.14
CA PHE A 498 27.52 -29.20 24.71
C PHE A 498 28.85 -28.60 24.36
N THR A 499 29.46 -29.06 23.24
CA THR A 499 30.74 -28.50 22.73
C THR A 499 30.54 -28.03 21.29
N ILE A 500 31.04 -26.83 21.00
CA ILE A 500 31.12 -26.31 19.61
C ILE A 500 32.46 -26.83 19.03
N LYS A 501 32.40 -27.48 17.88
CA LYS A 501 33.57 -27.91 17.10
C LYS A 501 34.24 -26.74 16.39
#